data_d57db1e61e4a31cacfffa1cb4d4a685a
#
_entry.id   d57db1e61e4a31cacfffa1cb4d4a685a
#
_cell.length_a   1.000
_cell.length_b   1.000
_cell.length_c   1.000
_cell.angle_alpha   90.00
_cell.angle_beta   90.00
_cell.angle_gamma   90.00
#
_symmetry.space_group_name_H-M   'P 1'
#
loop_
_entity.id
_entity.type
_entity.pdbx_description
1 polymer ?
#
loop_
_entity_poly.entity_id
_entity_poly.type
_entity_poly.pdbx_seq_one_letter_code
_entity_poly.pdbx_strand_id
1 'polypeptide(L)'
;MPVSFENNWKNILDKLRNLFRTEFAGTLPVYIGTAPDAGTQYVQLTPTGSELLEYNVTSESREFTINVVYYFAEHNVKKTGLDHVLRYVSRIEALIHDNMAVTLTDSSNLYNCRMETMELLPDDEAGVYVVQWEYKCQHTGNIS
;
A
#
# COMPACT_ATOMS: atom_id res chain seq x y z
N MET A 1 24.05 -25.90 0.78
CA MET A 1 24.00 -24.72 1.65
C MET A 1 22.69 -23.95 1.42
N PRO A 2 21.91 -23.71 2.46
CA PRO A 2 20.74 -22.86 2.29
C PRO A 2 21.14 -21.44 1.95
N VAL A 3 20.31 -20.80 1.15
CA VAL A 3 20.50 -19.40 0.77
C VAL A 3 20.15 -18.50 1.96
N SER A 4 21.00 -17.53 2.25
CA SER A 4 20.70 -16.49 3.22
C SER A 4 19.87 -15.41 2.52
N PHE A 5 18.73 -14.99 3.12
CA PHE A 5 17.84 -14.04 2.48
C PHE A 5 17.09 -13.19 3.50
N GLU A 6 16.64 -12.02 3.04
CA GLU A 6 15.69 -11.19 3.74
C GLU A 6 14.36 -11.19 2.96
N ASN A 7 13.26 -11.29 3.67
CA ASN A 7 11.95 -11.19 3.05
C ASN A 7 11.57 -9.73 2.89
N ASN A 8 12.06 -9.12 1.82
CA ASN A 8 11.82 -7.70 1.56
C ASN A 8 10.34 -7.38 1.34
N TRP A 9 9.61 -8.28 0.67
CA TRP A 9 8.17 -8.11 0.48
C TRP A 9 7.44 -7.97 1.81
N LYS A 10 7.74 -8.86 2.74
CA LYS A 10 7.12 -8.80 4.07
C LYS A 10 7.46 -7.50 4.78
N ASN A 11 8.71 -7.10 4.75
CA ASN A 11 9.15 -5.86 5.41
C ASN A 11 8.45 -4.64 4.83
N ILE A 12 8.32 -4.58 3.50
CA ILE A 12 7.66 -3.47 2.81
C ILE A 12 6.16 -3.45 3.13
N LEU A 13 5.50 -4.60 3.04
CA LEU A 13 4.06 -4.69 3.30
C LEU A 13 3.74 -4.37 4.77
N ASP A 14 4.54 -4.87 5.71
CA ASP A 14 4.36 -4.56 7.12
C ASP A 14 4.54 -3.07 7.40
N LYS A 15 5.50 -2.43 6.75
CA LYS A 15 5.72 -0.99 6.91
C LYS A 15 4.54 -0.18 6.38
N LEU A 16 4.03 -0.51 5.21
CA LEU A 16 2.85 0.13 4.66
C LEU A 16 1.66 -0.03 5.58
N ARG A 17 1.42 -1.24 6.06
CA ARG A 17 0.31 -1.51 6.98
C ARG A 17 0.44 -0.66 8.24
N ASN A 18 1.64 -0.55 8.79
CA ASN A 18 1.87 0.26 9.99
C ASN A 18 1.67 1.74 9.74
N LEU A 19 2.04 2.26 8.58
CA LEU A 19 1.77 3.65 8.21
C LEU A 19 0.26 3.93 8.22
N PHE A 20 -0.53 3.05 7.60
CA PHE A 20 -1.99 3.20 7.59
C PHE A 20 -2.57 3.08 9.01
N ARG A 21 -2.10 2.11 9.78
CA ARG A 21 -2.60 1.91 11.15
C ARG A 21 -2.33 3.10 12.05
N THR A 22 -1.15 3.69 11.90
CA THR A 22 -0.77 4.87 12.69
C THR A 22 -1.61 6.08 12.29
N GLU A 23 -1.77 6.33 10.98
CA GLU A 23 -2.52 7.48 10.49
C GLU A 23 -4.00 7.40 10.86
N PHE A 24 -4.61 6.23 10.75
CA PHE A 24 -6.04 6.07 10.97
C PHE A 24 -6.38 5.55 12.36
N ALA A 25 -5.39 5.44 13.24
CA ALA A 25 -5.57 5.00 14.63
C ALA A 25 -6.36 3.68 14.77
N GLY A 26 -6.19 2.78 13.81
CA GLY A 26 -6.86 1.49 13.81
C GLY A 26 -8.31 1.51 13.34
N THR A 27 -8.84 2.67 12.93
CA THR A 27 -10.23 2.76 12.45
C THR A 27 -10.41 2.26 11.02
N LEU A 28 -9.31 2.11 10.29
CA LEU A 28 -9.33 1.61 8.93
C LEU A 28 -8.55 0.29 8.88
N PRO A 29 -9.25 -0.86 8.79
CA PRO A 29 -8.56 -2.15 8.71
C PRO A 29 -7.72 -2.25 7.46
N VAL A 30 -6.53 -2.86 7.59
CA VAL A 30 -5.61 -3.07 6.48
C VAL A 30 -5.28 -4.55 6.39
N TYR A 31 -5.52 -5.13 5.23
CA TYR A 31 -5.27 -6.54 4.96
C TYR A 31 -4.19 -6.70 3.91
N ILE A 32 -3.31 -7.67 4.13
CA ILE A 32 -2.29 -8.05 3.15
C ILE A 32 -2.78 -9.32 2.47
N GLY A 33 -2.95 -9.26 1.15
CA GLY A 33 -3.52 -10.35 0.39
C GLY A 33 -5.03 -10.37 0.46
N THR A 34 -5.62 -11.51 0.79
CA THR A 34 -7.07 -11.67 0.82
C THR A 34 -7.68 -10.95 2.01
N ALA A 35 -8.69 -10.11 1.76
CA ALA A 35 -9.50 -9.50 2.81
C ALA A 35 -10.60 -10.46 3.20
N PRO A 36 -10.66 -10.93 4.46
CA PRO A 36 -11.78 -11.74 4.92
C PRO A 36 -13.02 -10.86 5.09
N ASP A 37 -14.02 -11.28 5.80
CA ASP A 37 -15.25 -10.52 6.01
C ASP A 37 -14.94 -9.08 6.47
N ALA A 38 -15.01 -8.14 5.56
CA ALA A 38 -14.31 -6.87 5.68
C ALA A 38 -15.13 -5.69 6.22
N GLY A 39 -16.42 -5.84 6.47
CA GLY A 39 -17.21 -4.73 7.00
C GLY A 39 -17.44 -3.61 5.99
N THR A 40 -17.54 -2.36 6.48
CA THR A 40 -17.93 -1.23 5.64
C THR A 40 -16.76 -0.56 4.92
N GLN A 41 -15.56 -0.64 5.44
CA GLN A 41 -14.39 -0.11 4.75
C GLN A 41 -13.12 -0.86 5.14
N TYR A 42 -12.18 -0.92 4.21
CA TYR A 42 -10.88 -1.52 4.46
C TYR A 42 -9.89 -1.12 3.38
N VAL A 43 -8.62 -1.35 3.65
CA VAL A 43 -7.55 -1.24 2.66
C VAL A 43 -6.95 -2.63 2.46
N GLN A 44 -6.71 -2.98 1.21
CA GLN A 44 -6.08 -4.25 0.85
C GLN A 44 -4.79 -3.98 0.10
N LEU A 45 -3.71 -4.62 0.53
CA LEU A 45 -2.39 -4.51 -0.09
C LEU A 45 -2.06 -5.83 -0.78
N THR A 46 -1.81 -5.76 -2.08
CA THR A 46 -1.49 -6.95 -2.88
C THR A 46 -0.20 -6.71 -3.66
N PRO A 47 0.86 -7.48 -3.41
CA PRO A 47 2.07 -7.33 -4.20
C PRO A 47 1.81 -7.78 -5.64
N THR A 48 2.31 -7.02 -6.60
CA THR A 48 2.08 -7.32 -8.03
C THR A 48 3.36 -7.61 -8.78
N GLY A 49 4.51 -7.14 -8.33
CA GLY A 49 5.75 -7.43 -9.01
C GLY A 49 6.91 -6.57 -8.55
N SER A 50 8.08 -6.88 -9.07
CA SER A 50 9.26 -6.06 -8.84
C SER A 50 10.11 -6.03 -10.10
N GLU A 51 10.89 -4.96 -10.26
CA GLU A 51 11.77 -4.76 -11.39
C GLU A 51 13.19 -4.51 -10.89
N LEU A 52 14.16 -5.19 -11.49
CA LEU A 52 15.57 -4.98 -11.17
C LEU A 52 16.02 -3.67 -11.80
N LEU A 53 16.50 -2.75 -10.97
CA LEU A 53 17.02 -1.45 -11.42
C LEU A 53 18.51 -1.45 -11.57
N GLU A 54 19.22 -2.01 -10.59
CA GLU A 54 20.67 -2.04 -10.56
C GLU A 54 21.13 -3.27 -9.80
N TYR A 55 22.20 -3.85 -10.26
CA TYR A 55 22.77 -5.06 -9.69
C TYR A 55 24.29 -4.99 -9.71
N ASN A 56 24.90 -5.30 -8.57
CA ASN A 56 26.35 -5.44 -8.50
C ASN A 56 26.71 -6.59 -7.54
N VAL A 57 28.01 -6.76 -7.28
CA VAL A 57 28.50 -7.92 -6.53
C VAL A 57 27.95 -7.97 -5.09
N THR A 58 27.70 -6.81 -4.49
CA THR A 58 27.33 -6.72 -3.07
C THR A 58 25.92 -6.22 -2.82
N SER A 59 25.27 -5.66 -3.84
CA SER A 59 23.93 -5.05 -3.64
C SER A 59 23.05 -5.18 -4.85
N GLU A 60 21.76 -5.00 -4.60
CA GLU A 60 20.71 -5.05 -5.60
C GLU A 60 19.69 -3.97 -5.31
N SER A 61 19.35 -3.20 -6.34
CA SER A 61 18.26 -2.22 -6.25
C SER A 61 17.08 -2.69 -7.06
N ARG A 62 15.91 -2.72 -6.44
CA ARG A 62 14.67 -3.11 -7.09
C ARG A 62 13.57 -2.10 -6.83
N GLU A 63 12.67 -1.98 -7.79
CA GLU A 63 11.43 -1.26 -7.62
C GLU A 63 10.31 -2.27 -7.39
N PHE A 64 9.62 -2.13 -6.27
CA PHE A 64 8.52 -3.00 -5.89
C PHE A 64 7.21 -2.30 -6.19
N THR A 65 6.26 -3.06 -6.73
CA THR A 65 4.93 -2.56 -7.06
C THR A 65 3.90 -3.28 -6.23
N ILE A 66 3.02 -2.52 -5.58
CA ILE A 66 1.95 -3.04 -4.74
C ILE A 66 0.65 -2.37 -5.17
N ASN A 67 -0.37 -3.20 -5.39
CA ASN A 67 -1.71 -2.69 -5.64
C ASN A 67 -2.36 -2.37 -4.30
N VAL A 68 -2.77 -1.11 -4.12
CA VAL A 68 -3.43 -0.64 -2.92
C VAL A 68 -4.89 -0.39 -3.26
N VAL A 69 -5.80 -1.05 -2.57
CA VAL A 69 -7.23 -0.92 -2.80
C VAL A 69 -7.89 -0.40 -1.53
N TYR A 70 -8.67 0.66 -1.67
CA TYR A 70 -9.55 1.15 -0.61
C TYR A 70 -10.98 0.82 -0.99
N TYR A 71 -11.65 0.06 -0.14
CA TYR A 71 -13.03 -0.35 -0.33
C TYR A 71 -13.92 0.38 0.68
N PHE A 72 -15.04 0.91 0.21
CA PHE A 72 -16.03 1.57 1.05
C PHE A 72 -17.42 1.16 0.59
N ALA A 73 -18.24 0.70 1.54
CA ALA A 73 -19.64 0.35 1.28
C ALA A 73 -20.50 0.81 2.45
N GLU A 74 -21.32 1.82 2.22
CA GLU A 74 -22.23 2.35 3.25
C GLU A 74 -23.52 2.79 2.58
N HIS A 75 -24.54 1.94 2.66
CA HIS A 75 -25.80 2.15 1.96
C HIS A 75 -26.64 3.29 2.55
N ASN A 76 -26.41 3.64 3.81
CA ASN A 76 -27.18 4.67 4.49
C ASN A 76 -26.70 6.10 4.21
N VAL A 77 -25.57 6.28 3.54
CA VAL A 77 -24.92 7.59 3.35
C VAL A 77 -24.72 7.88 1.86
N LYS A 78 -25.77 7.65 1.08
CA LYS A 78 -25.69 7.76 -0.40
C LYS A 78 -25.26 9.13 -0.90
N LYS A 79 -25.70 10.20 -0.24
CA LYS A 79 -25.39 11.57 -0.69
C LYS A 79 -24.00 12.03 -0.31
N THR A 80 -23.44 11.50 0.78
CA THR A 80 -22.15 11.92 1.30
C THR A 80 -21.07 10.85 1.10
N GLY A 81 -21.44 9.70 0.53
CA GLY A 81 -20.51 8.59 0.34
C GLY A 81 -19.33 8.95 -0.52
N LEU A 82 -19.57 9.61 -1.65
CA LEU A 82 -18.47 10.02 -2.54
C LEU A 82 -17.56 11.04 -1.86
N ASP A 83 -18.10 12.00 -1.14
CA ASP A 83 -17.30 12.98 -0.40
C ASP A 83 -16.42 12.29 0.66
N HIS A 84 -16.99 11.34 1.39
CA HIS A 84 -16.25 10.55 2.37
C HIS A 84 -15.07 9.79 1.70
N VAL A 85 -15.37 9.13 0.59
CA VAL A 85 -14.34 8.38 -0.15
C VAL A 85 -13.24 9.31 -0.64
N LEU A 86 -13.59 10.45 -1.21
CA LEU A 86 -12.60 11.40 -1.72
C LEU A 86 -11.74 12.00 -0.60
N ARG A 87 -12.30 12.20 0.58
CA ARG A 87 -11.51 12.63 1.75
C ARG A 87 -10.49 11.58 2.15
N TYR A 88 -10.91 10.31 2.18
CA TYR A 88 -9.98 9.22 2.48
C TYR A 88 -8.92 9.05 1.41
N VAL A 89 -9.32 9.18 0.14
CA VAL A 89 -8.37 9.15 -0.99
C VAL A 89 -7.29 10.22 -0.80
N SER A 90 -7.70 11.45 -0.54
CA SER A 90 -6.77 12.56 -0.35
C SER A 90 -5.86 12.35 0.86
N ARG A 91 -6.41 11.80 1.94
CA ARG A 91 -5.65 11.52 3.14
C ARG A 91 -4.62 10.40 2.94
N ILE A 92 -5.01 9.36 2.21
CA ILE A 92 -4.11 8.25 1.88
C ILE A 92 -2.98 8.75 0.97
N GLU A 93 -3.31 9.54 -0.04
CA GLU A 93 -2.29 10.08 -0.94
C GLU A 93 -1.32 11.02 -0.21
N ALA A 94 -1.84 11.84 0.70
CA ALA A 94 -1.01 12.71 1.53
C ALA A 94 -0.09 11.90 2.46
N LEU A 95 -0.60 10.82 3.03
CA LEU A 95 0.19 9.93 3.87
C LEU A 95 1.39 9.36 3.12
N ILE A 96 1.16 8.87 1.91
CA ILE A 96 2.23 8.31 1.09
C ILE A 96 3.22 9.41 0.66
N HIS A 97 2.71 10.58 0.30
CA HIS A 97 3.57 11.71 -0.08
C HIS A 97 4.50 12.12 1.08
N ASP A 98 3.97 12.13 2.30
CA ASP A 98 4.76 12.49 3.48
C ASP A 98 5.78 11.40 3.87
N ASN A 99 5.65 10.22 3.30
CA ASN A 99 6.53 9.07 3.58
C ASN A 99 7.21 8.57 2.31
N MET A 100 7.77 9.50 1.54
CA MET A 100 8.49 9.17 0.30
C MET A 100 9.76 8.37 0.56
N ALA A 101 10.29 8.43 1.77
CA ALA A 101 11.44 7.64 2.21
C ALA A 101 11.15 7.13 3.61
N VAL A 102 11.25 5.82 3.81
CA VAL A 102 10.98 5.19 5.09
C VAL A 102 12.05 4.16 5.42
N THR A 103 12.23 3.89 6.72
CA THR A 103 13.17 2.87 7.20
C THR A 103 12.39 1.61 7.57
N LEU A 104 12.86 0.47 7.08
CA LEU A 104 12.26 -0.83 7.37
C LEU A 104 12.80 -1.40 8.69
N THR A 105 12.19 -2.48 9.16
CA THR A 105 12.57 -3.12 10.43
C THR A 105 13.97 -3.69 10.43
N ASP A 106 14.50 -4.05 9.25
CA ASP A 106 15.87 -4.55 9.11
C ASP A 106 16.89 -3.41 8.94
N SER A 107 16.48 -2.16 9.15
CA SER A 107 17.29 -0.95 9.01
C SER A 107 17.62 -0.55 7.57
N SER A 108 17.12 -1.29 6.58
CA SER A 108 17.22 -0.85 5.19
C SER A 108 16.18 0.23 4.91
N ASN A 109 16.35 0.95 3.82
CA ASN A 109 15.49 2.09 3.49
C ASN A 109 14.74 1.86 2.19
N LEU A 110 13.48 2.28 2.20
CA LEU A 110 12.72 2.49 0.97
C LEU A 110 12.84 3.95 0.58
N TYR A 111 12.92 4.21 -0.70
CA TYR A 111 12.97 5.57 -1.22
C TYR A 111 12.15 5.66 -2.50
N ASN A 112 11.87 6.89 -2.92
CA ASN A 112 11.04 7.16 -4.10
C ASN A 112 9.69 6.46 -4.00
N CYS A 113 9.13 6.42 -2.80
CA CYS A 113 7.82 5.82 -2.53
C CYS A 113 6.73 6.75 -3.04
N ARG A 114 5.81 6.22 -3.84
CA ARG A 114 4.80 7.05 -4.49
C ARG A 114 3.59 6.24 -4.94
N MET A 115 2.46 6.91 -5.07
CA MET A 115 1.29 6.40 -5.80
C MET A 115 1.36 6.94 -7.22
N GLU A 116 1.45 6.07 -8.23
CA GLU A 116 1.58 6.49 -9.61
C GLU A 116 0.24 6.71 -10.30
N THR A 117 -0.73 5.87 -9.99
CA THR A 117 -2.05 5.95 -10.62
C THR A 117 -3.12 5.85 -9.55
N MET A 118 -4.25 6.45 -9.82
CA MET A 118 -5.43 6.29 -9.00
C MET A 118 -6.62 6.06 -9.91
N GLU A 119 -7.41 5.03 -9.60
CA GLU A 119 -8.61 4.71 -10.34
C GLU A 119 -9.77 4.54 -9.38
N LEU A 120 -10.83 5.30 -9.62
CA LEU A 120 -12.07 5.19 -8.86
C LEU A 120 -13.04 4.33 -9.65
N LEU A 121 -13.44 3.21 -9.08
CA LEU A 121 -14.36 2.27 -9.69
C LEU A 121 -15.68 2.31 -8.93
N PRO A 122 -16.66 3.12 -9.36
CA PRO A 122 -17.98 3.08 -8.74
C PRO A 122 -18.65 1.75 -9.09
N ASP A 123 -19.20 1.08 -8.09
CA ASP A 123 -20.01 -0.11 -8.32
C ASP A 123 -21.42 0.32 -8.70
N ASP A 124 -22.13 -0.54 -9.43
CA ASP A 124 -23.51 -0.32 -9.81
C ASP A 124 -24.44 -0.27 -8.58
N GLU A 125 -24.00 -0.86 -7.47
CA GLU A 125 -24.74 -0.76 -6.21
C GLU A 125 -24.51 0.62 -5.58
N ALA A 126 -25.59 1.30 -5.22
CA ALA A 126 -25.50 2.61 -4.59
C ALA A 126 -24.72 2.52 -3.27
N GLY A 127 -23.73 3.40 -3.11
CA GLY A 127 -22.96 3.50 -1.88
C GLY A 127 -21.73 2.61 -1.81
N VAL A 128 -21.40 1.90 -2.90
CA VAL A 128 -20.17 1.09 -2.96
C VAL A 128 -19.14 1.77 -3.84
N TYR A 129 -17.93 1.92 -3.33
CA TYR A 129 -16.82 2.54 -4.04
C TYR A 129 -15.57 1.72 -3.84
N VAL A 130 -14.81 1.54 -4.92
CA VAL A 130 -13.51 0.88 -4.89
C VAL A 130 -12.49 1.83 -5.50
N VAL A 131 -11.42 2.12 -4.78
CA VAL A 131 -10.35 2.97 -5.26
C VAL A 131 -9.08 2.15 -5.31
N GLN A 132 -8.40 2.18 -6.44
CA GLN A 132 -7.16 1.43 -6.63
C GLN A 132 -6.01 2.36 -6.92
N TRP A 133 -4.87 2.08 -6.32
CA TRP A 133 -3.62 2.78 -6.60
C TRP A 133 -2.55 1.77 -6.96
N GLU A 134 -1.63 2.21 -7.79
CA GLU A 134 -0.37 1.51 -7.99
C GLU A 134 0.70 2.20 -7.16
N TYR A 135 1.11 1.55 -6.09
CA TYR A 135 2.15 2.04 -5.19
C TYR A 135 3.48 1.46 -5.63
N LYS A 136 4.48 2.34 -5.79
CA LYS A 136 5.82 1.90 -6.13
C LYS A 136 6.82 2.45 -5.13
N CYS A 137 7.83 1.65 -4.82
CA CYS A 137 8.92 2.04 -3.96
C CYS A 137 10.20 1.36 -4.42
N GLN A 138 11.33 1.99 -4.13
CA GLN A 138 12.64 1.45 -4.49
C GLN A 138 13.38 1.04 -3.23
N HIS A 139 14.09 -0.07 -3.33
CA HIS A 139 14.83 -0.64 -2.22
C HIS A 139 16.20 -1.12 -2.71
N THR A 140 17.25 -0.77 -1.95
CA THR A 140 18.57 -1.27 -2.19
C THR A 140 18.96 -2.16 -1.01
N GLY A 141 19.30 -3.41 -1.28
CA GLY A 141 19.67 -4.37 -0.26
C GLY A 141 21.00 -5.03 -0.55
N ASN A 142 21.66 -5.46 0.51
CA ASN A 142 22.88 -6.24 0.41
C ASN A 142 22.56 -7.67 0.03
N ILE A 143 23.33 -8.24 -0.88
CA ILE A 143 23.20 -9.63 -1.31
C ILE A 143 24.42 -10.48 -0.99
N SER A 144 25.39 -9.88 -0.34
CA SER A 144 26.60 -10.61 0.08
C SER A 144 26.60 -10.91 1.56
#